data_ed6d86a9f9582745283bc440d257ea48
#
_entry.id   ed6d86a9f9582745283bc440d257ea48
#
_cell.length_a   1.000
_cell.length_b   1.000
_cell.length_c   1.000
_cell.angle_alpha   90.00
_cell.angle_beta   90.00
_cell.angle_gamma   90.00
#
_symmetry.space_group_name_H-M   'P 1'
#
loop_
_entity.id
_entity.type
_entity.pdbx_description
1 polymer ?
#
loop_
_entity_poly.entity_id
_entity_poly.type
_entity_poly.pdbx_seq_one_letter_code
_entity_poly.pdbx_strand_id
1 'polypeptide(L)'
;MAQMGPFHTDFNFGRLSRLLALVTLGISATYAQTQPVGGRCVVTAVPSQVRSEGITERTGDVLLECTGSNPGSLLTGNFSVYLPVNITNRVDATNRTLDAVFSVDYGAGFVPLGIPGQISGQIIAFNGVSVTIPPSGNIKLKISNIRANVSQYGSSVPQQILGQIISSSNASILVNQSQLVVAFSQPGLFTQLSTRGTITCDWDAAAGTLHVRSVHL
;
A
#
# COMPACT_ATOMS: atom_id res chain seq x y z
N MET A 1 -51.45 -44.78 68.47
CA MET A 1 -52.07 -43.60 67.87
C MET A 1 -51.07 -42.46 67.95
N ALA A 2 -50.38 -42.17 66.82
CA ALA A 2 -49.38 -41.09 66.75
C ALA A 2 -49.91 -40.10 65.66
N GLN A 3 -50.24 -38.87 66.12
CA GLN A 3 -50.64 -37.79 65.26
C GLN A 3 -49.43 -37.09 64.58
N MET A 4 -49.42 -37.14 63.30
CA MET A 4 -48.52 -36.35 62.47
C MET A 4 -49.03 -34.93 62.34
N GLY A 5 -48.26 -33.92 62.79
CA GLY A 5 -48.52 -32.48 62.59
C GLY A 5 -48.04 -32.04 61.19
N PRO A 6 -48.67 -31.05 60.58
CA PRO A 6 -48.25 -30.56 59.27
C PRO A 6 -47.00 -29.69 59.34
N PHE A 7 -46.02 -29.99 58.49
CA PHE A 7 -44.87 -29.13 58.21
C PHE A 7 -45.30 -27.95 57.31
N HIS A 8 -45.31 -26.74 57.88
CA HIS A 8 -45.43 -25.50 57.13
C HIS A 8 -44.03 -25.06 56.72
N THR A 9 -43.72 -25.17 55.46
CA THR A 9 -42.52 -24.55 54.88
C THR A 9 -42.94 -23.20 54.26
N ASP A 10 -42.75 -22.11 54.99
CA ASP A 10 -42.86 -20.77 54.46
C ASP A 10 -41.69 -20.50 53.49
N PHE A 11 -41.94 -20.71 52.20
CA PHE A 11 -41.00 -20.35 51.15
C PHE A 11 -41.18 -18.85 50.86
N ASN A 12 -40.19 -18.05 51.32
CA ASN A 12 -40.22 -16.60 51.17
C ASN A 12 -39.84 -16.19 49.73
N PHE A 13 -40.83 -16.17 48.84
CA PHE A 13 -40.71 -15.83 47.42
C PHE A 13 -40.12 -14.43 47.16
N GLY A 14 -40.20 -13.52 48.15
CA GLY A 14 -39.74 -12.12 47.99
C GLY A 14 -38.21 -11.95 47.93
N ARG A 15 -37.45 -12.88 48.50
CA ARG A 15 -35.96 -12.79 48.48
C ARG A 15 -35.34 -13.39 47.23
N LEU A 16 -35.98 -14.40 46.61
CA LEU A 16 -35.50 -15.01 45.37
C LEU A 16 -35.71 -14.08 44.18
N SER A 17 -36.79 -13.31 44.15
CA SER A 17 -37.11 -12.36 43.08
C SER A 17 -36.12 -11.18 43.04
N ARG A 18 -35.63 -10.72 44.21
CA ARG A 18 -34.62 -9.65 44.30
C ARG A 18 -33.21 -10.09 43.91
N LEU A 19 -32.87 -11.35 44.13
CA LEU A 19 -31.61 -11.93 43.70
C LEU A 19 -31.59 -12.18 42.17
N LEU A 20 -32.71 -12.60 41.59
CA LEU A 20 -32.84 -12.78 40.14
C LEU A 20 -32.79 -11.45 39.39
N ALA A 21 -33.36 -10.36 39.93
CA ALA A 21 -33.30 -9.03 39.34
C ALA A 21 -31.90 -8.40 39.36
N LEU A 22 -31.07 -8.72 40.36
CA LEU A 22 -29.68 -8.25 40.41
C LEU A 22 -28.75 -8.98 39.47
N VAL A 23 -29.01 -10.23 39.11
CA VAL A 23 -28.21 -11.00 38.15
C VAL A 23 -28.51 -10.58 36.70
N THR A 24 -29.71 -10.10 36.40
CA THR A 24 -30.05 -9.65 35.02
C THR A 24 -29.53 -8.26 34.65
N LEU A 25 -29.20 -7.41 35.67
CA LEU A 25 -28.60 -6.08 35.38
C LEU A 25 -27.08 -6.11 35.15
N GLY A 26 -26.40 -7.23 35.38
CA GLY A 26 -24.95 -7.35 35.26
C GLY A 26 -24.42 -7.84 33.89
N ILE A 27 -25.28 -8.20 32.94
CA ILE A 27 -24.86 -8.78 31.64
C ILE A 27 -25.19 -7.85 30.48
N SER A 28 -25.02 -6.56 30.66
CA SER A 28 -24.86 -5.64 29.54
C SER A 28 -23.36 -5.50 29.27
N ALA A 29 -22.68 -6.63 28.98
CA ALA A 29 -21.43 -6.58 28.27
C ALA A 29 -21.76 -6.00 26.90
N THR A 30 -21.64 -4.67 26.76
CA THR A 30 -21.55 -4.03 25.46
C THR A 30 -20.36 -4.64 24.76
N TYR A 31 -20.60 -5.67 23.96
CA TYR A 31 -19.70 -5.99 22.88
C TYR A 31 -19.63 -4.72 22.05
N ALA A 32 -18.56 -3.95 22.20
CA ALA A 32 -18.20 -2.92 21.25
C ALA A 32 -17.91 -3.66 19.94
N GLN A 33 -18.95 -4.00 19.21
CA GLN A 33 -18.84 -4.45 17.85
C GLN A 33 -18.27 -3.24 17.12
N THR A 34 -17.01 -3.34 16.72
CA THR A 34 -16.43 -2.44 15.74
C THR A 34 -17.34 -2.52 14.52
N GLN A 35 -18.22 -1.53 14.39
CA GLN A 35 -19.07 -1.46 13.21
C GLN A 35 -18.15 -1.42 11.99
N PRO A 36 -18.42 -2.25 10.99
CA PRO A 36 -17.66 -2.18 9.75
C PRO A 36 -17.72 -0.74 9.25
N VAL A 37 -16.60 -0.21 8.77
CA VAL A 37 -16.49 1.20 8.34
C VAL A 37 -17.51 1.55 7.27
N GLY A 38 -18.18 0.59 6.70
CA GLY A 38 -19.09 0.83 5.57
C GLY A 38 -18.36 1.53 4.41
N GLY A 39 -19.06 1.78 3.34
CA GLY A 39 -18.50 2.46 2.18
C GLY A 39 -17.68 1.56 1.28
N ARG A 40 -17.11 2.16 0.26
CA ARG A 40 -16.41 1.49 -0.83
C ARG A 40 -15.11 2.22 -1.13
N CYS A 41 -14.01 1.48 -1.19
CA CYS A 41 -12.72 2.02 -1.60
C CYS A 41 -12.37 1.53 -3.00
N VAL A 42 -11.92 2.45 -3.85
CA VAL A 42 -11.39 2.16 -5.19
C VAL A 42 -9.91 2.46 -5.19
N VAL A 43 -9.13 1.54 -5.75
CA VAL A 43 -7.68 1.69 -5.85
C VAL A 43 -7.31 2.12 -7.26
N THR A 44 -6.46 3.13 -7.36
CA THR A 44 -5.89 3.64 -8.60
C THR A 44 -4.41 3.91 -8.42
N ALA A 45 -3.69 4.12 -9.52
CA ALA A 45 -2.31 4.57 -9.48
C ALA A 45 -2.09 5.76 -10.43
N VAL A 46 -1.14 6.60 -10.07
CA VAL A 46 -0.65 7.69 -10.94
C VAL A 46 0.74 7.29 -11.43
N PRO A 47 0.86 6.67 -12.63
CA PRO A 47 2.12 6.11 -13.08
C PRO A 47 3.17 7.19 -13.34
N SER A 48 4.44 6.86 -13.10
CA SER A 48 5.59 7.70 -13.43
C SER A 48 6.36 7.14 -14.61
N GLN A 49 7.14 8.01 -15.28
CA GLN A 49 8.15 7.58 -16.25
C GLN A 49 9.44 7.25 -15.50
N VAL A 50 10.04 6.09 -15.79
CA VAL A 50 11.24 5.60 -15.12
C VAL A 50 12.24 5.06 -16.14
N ARG A 51 13.53 5.08 -15.79
CA ARG A 51 14.57 4.53 -16.66
C ARG A 51 14.64 3.01 -16.51
N SER A 52 14.73 2.30 -17.63
CA SER A 52 14.82 0.84 -17.63
C SER A 52 16.11 0.31 -16.98
N GLU A 53 17.20 1.08 -17.03
CA GLU A 53 18.50 0.79 -16.41
C GLU A 53 18.60 1.31 -14.97
N GLY A 54 17.56 1.99 -14.46
CA GLY A 54 17.59 2.61 -13.14
C GLY A 54 17.52 1.60 -12.00
N ILE A 55 18.43 1.70 -11.05
CA ILE A 55 18.50 0.81 -9.88
C ILE A 55 17.72 1.34 -8.67
N THR A 56 17.23 2.58 -8.71
CA THR A 56 16.45 3.21 -7.63
C THR A 56 15.52 4.29 -8.18
N GLU A 57 14.67 3.89 -9.11
CA GLU A 57 13.71 4.78 -9.76
C GLU A 57 12.46 4.99 -8.87
N ARG A 58 11.93 6.21 -8.86
CA ARG A 58 10.69 6.51 -8.17
C ARG A 58 9.50 6.04 -9.00
N THR A 59 8.70 5.13 -8.46
CA THR A 59 7.44 4.71 -9.06
C THR A 59 6.33 5.74 -8.80
N GLY A 60 5.23 5.59 -9.50
CA GLY A 60 4.05 6.41 -9.29
C GLY A 60 3.35 6.15 -7.95
N ASP A 61 2.49 7.08 -7.59
CA ASP A 61 1.75 7.02 -6.34
C ASP A 61 0.56 6.06 -6.45
N VAL A 62 0.26 5.32 -5.38
CA VAL A 62 -0.93 4.48 -5.24
C VAL A 62 -1.97 5.22 -4.40
N LEU A 63 -3.18 5.34 -4.94
CA LEU A 63 -4.29 6.07 -4.34
C LEU A 63 -5.42 5.10 -4.01
N LEU A 64 -6.01 5.27 -2.82
CA LEU A 64 -7.25 4.61 -2.40
C LEU A 64 -8.27 5.71 -2.11
N GLU A 65 -9.38 5.71 -2.85
CA GLU A 65 -10.49 6.63 -2.64
C GLU A 65 -11.66 5.88 -2.03
N CYS A 66 -11.96 6.18 -0.77
CA CYS A 66 -13.05 5.57 -0.02
C CYS A 66 -14.22 6.55 0.07
N THR A 67 -15.42 6.10 -0.32
CA THR A 67 -16.65 6.90 -0.34
C THR A 67 -17.79 6.17 0.36
N GLY A 68 -18.75 6.92 0.91
CA GLY A 68 -19.92 6.38 1.59
C GLY A 68 -19.59 5.67 2.91
N SER A 69 -18.43 5.95 3.51
CA SER A 69 -18.05 5.41 4.80
C SER A 69 -18.82 6.11 5.94
N ASN A 70 -19.04 5.39 7.05
CA ASN A 70 -19.74 5.91 8.20
C ASN A 70 -18.92 7.02 8.88
N PRO A 71 -19.42 8.27 8.97
CA PRO A 71 -18.71 9.34 9.66
C PRO A 71 -18.38 8.98 11.11
N GLY A 72 -17.20 9.37 11.56
CA GLY A 72 -16.71 9.08 12.91
C GLY A 72 -16.25 7.65 13.14
N SER A 73 -16.44 6.72 12.19
CA SER A 73 -15.90 5.36 12.31
C SER A 73 -14.38 5.36 12.09
N LEU A 74 -13.72 4.34 12.62
CA LEU A 74 -12.28 4.18 12.54
C LEU A 74 -11.92 3.17 11.43
N LEU A 75 -11.29 3.66 10.36
CA LEU A 75 -10.67 2.80 9.35
C LEU A 75 -9.35 2.28 9.90
N THR A 76 -9.26 0.98 10.13
CA THR A 76 -8.04 0.31 10.60
C THR A 76 -7.59 -0.77 9.64
N GLY A 77 -6.28 -0.95 9.50
CA GLY A 77 -5.78 -2.04 8.66
C GLY A 77 -4.29 -1.98 8.39
N ASN A 78 -3.83 -2.96 7.63
CA ASN A 78 -2.49 -3.03 7.06
C ASN A 78 -2.60 -2.92 5.55
N PHE A 79 -1.70 -2.14 4.96
CA PHE A 79 -1.67 -1.89 3.51
C PHE A 79 -0.28 -2.19 2.98
N SER A 80 -0.20 -3.02 1.96
CA SER A 80 1.07 -3.38 1.33
C SER A 80 1.01 -3.15 -0.17
N VAL A 81 2.12 -2.72 -0.73
CA VAL A 81 2.31 -2.65 -2.18
C VAL A 81 3.37 -3.67 -2.57
N TYR A 82 3.02 -4.54 -3.51
CA TYR A 82 3.92 -5.47 -4.18
C TYR A 82 4.33 -4.90 -5.53
N LEU A 83 5.60 -4.99 -5.87
CA LEU A 83 6.17 -4.69 -7.18
C LEU A 83 6.88 -5.94 -7.74
N PRO A 84 6.96 -6.12 -9.06
CA PRO A 84 7.68 -7.27 -9.66
C PRO A 84 9.21 -7.12 -9.62
N VAL A 85 9.71 -6.08 -8.97
CA VAL A 85 11.12 -5.74 -8.79
C VAL A 85 11.39 -5.33 -7.36
N ASN A 86 12.64 -5.41 -6.90
CA ASN A 86 13.00 -5.08 -5.53
C ASN A 86 12.76 -3.58 -5.23
N ILE A 87 12.21 -3.33 -4.05
CA ILE A 87 12.04 -1.98 -3.51
C ILE A 87 13.38 -1.54 -2.92
N THR A 88 13.81 -0.33 -3.28
CA THR A 88 15.14 0.22 -2.97
C THR A 88 15.09 1.53 -2.20
N ASN A 89 14.00 1.79 -1.51
CA ASN A 89 13.91 2.90 -0.56
C ASN A 89 14.97 2.78 0.52
N ARG A 90 15.44 3.89 1.03
CA ARG A 90 16.34 3.91 2.18
C ARG A 90 15.63 3.37 3.41
N VAL A 91 16.34 2.57 4.19
CA VAL A 91 15.80 1.94 5.40
C VAL A 91 16.70 2.20 6.60
N ASP A 92 16.11 2.13 7.79
CA ASP A 92 16.82 2.05 9.05
C ASP A 92 17.32 0.61 9.34
N ALA A 93 17.95 0.41 10.50
CA ALA A 93 18.48 -0.89 10.93
C ALA A 93 17.39 -1.97 11.12
N THR A 94 16.11 -1.59 11.11
CA THR A 94 14.95 -2.49 11.28
C THR A 94 14.15 -2.66 9.99
N ASN A 95 14.72 -2.31 8.83
CA ASN A 95 14.10 -2.33 7.50
C ASN A 95 12.86 -1.43 7.36
N ARG A 96 12.75 -0.38 8.20
CA ARG A 96 11.70 0.64 8.07
C ARG A 96 12.16 1.71 7.10
N THR A 97 11.30 2.05 6.16
CA THR A 97 11.61 3.10 5.17
C THR A 97 11.70 4.48 5.82
N LEU A 98 12.68 5.25 5.35
CA LEU A 98 12.91 6.65 5.77
C LEU A 98 12.22 7.65 4.83
N ASP A 99 11.76 7.22 3.68
CA ASP A 99 11.36 8.12 2.59
C ASP A 99 10.05 7.74 1.89
N ALA A 100 9.57 6.50 1.97
CA ALA A 100 8.23 6.18 1.50
C ALA A 100 7.17 6.67 2.49
N VAL A 101 6.09 7.25 1.99
CA VAL A 101 5.12 7.97 2.81
C VAL A 101 3.71 7.40 2.60
N PHE A 102 3.03 7.11 3.72
CA PHE A 102 1.60 6.86 3.77
C PHE A 102 0.89 8.13 4.25
N SER A 103 -0.03 8.64 3.46
CA SER A 103 -0.72 9.91 3.70
C SER A 103 -2.24 9.73 3.66
N VAL A 104 -2.94 10.62 4.33
CA VAL A 104 -4.39 10.73 4.34
C VAL A 104 -4.83 12.12 3.90
N ASP A 105 -5.93 12.20 3.16
CA ASP A 105 -6.61 13.44 2.81
C ASP A 105 -8.06 13.39 3.28
N TYR A 106 -8.41 14.34 4.14
CA TYR A 106 -9.76 14.56 4.66
C TYR A 106 -10.53 15.63 3.88
N GLY A 107 -10.00 16.07 2.73
CA GLY A 107 -10.58 17.13 1.88
C GLY A 107 -9.77 18.44 1.87
N ALA A 108 -8.69 18.54 2.65
CA ALA A 108 -7.79 19.71 2.71
C ALA A 108 -6.41 19.45 2.12
N GLY A 109 -6.20 18.27 1.52
CA GLY A 109 -4.92 17.83 0.98
C GLY A 109 -4.28 16.69 1.79
N PHE A 110 -3.27 16.06 1.21
CA PHE A 110 -2.61 14.90 1.81
C PHE A 110 -1.69 15.29 2.96
N VAL A 111 -1.90 14.66 4.12
CA VAL A 111 -1.08 14.79 5.32
C VAL A 111 -0.44 13.43 5.63
N PRO A 112 0.90 13.37 5.84
CA PRO A 112 1.57 12.13 6.24
C PRO A 112 1.06 11.60 7.58
N LEU A 113 0.84 10.29 7.67
CA LEU A 113 0.42 9.62 8.92
C LEU A 113 1.59 9.33 9.87
N GLY A 114 2.83 9.49 9.42
CA GLY A 114 4.02 9.17 10.23
C GLY A 114 4.22 7.67 10.47
N ILE A 115 3.53 6.81 9.73
CA ILE A 115 3.68 5.35 9.81
C ILE A 115 4.79 4.93 8.85
N PRO A 116 5.91 4.39 9.31
CA PRO A 116 6.97 3.92 8.44
C PRO A 116 6.55 2.62 7.72
N GLY A 117 6.84 2.55 6.42
CA GLY A 117 6.68 1.31 5.68
C GLY A 117 7.80 0.33 6.01
N GLN A 118 7.50 -0.95 6.15
CA GLN A 118 8.48 -2.02 6.32
C GLN A 118 8.74 -2.70 4.98
N ILE A 119 10.02 -2.82 4.60
CA ILE A 119 10.43 -3.38 3.31
C ILE A 119 10.91 -4.81 3.48
N SER A 120 10.42 -5.68 2.59
CA SER A 120 10.89 -7.06 2.43
C SER A 120 10.93 -7.40 0.93
N GLY A 121 12.11 -7.23 0.31
CA GLY A 121 12.32 -7.48 -1.11
C GLY A 121 11.41 -6.65 -2.01
N GLN A 122 10.39 -7.27 -2.56
CA GLN A 122 9.43 -6.70 -3.51
C GLN A 122 8.19 -6.08 -2.84
N ILE A 123 8.11 -6.12 -1.51
CA ILE A 123 6.94 -5.66 -0.75
C ILE A 123 7.34 -4.50 0.16
N ILE A 124 6.49 -3.48 0.20
CA ILE A 124 6.48 -2.48 1.26
C ILE A 124 5.14 -2.55 1.99
N ALA A 125 5.17 -2.68 3.31
CA ALA A 125 3.99 -2.84 4.16
C ALA A 125 3.89 -1.70 5.19
N PHE A 126 2.73 -1.06 5.27
CA PHE A 126 2.36 -0.08 6.28
C PHE A 126 1.38 -0.74 7.25
N ASN A 127 1.85 -1.04 8.46
CA ASN A 127 1.08 -1.77 9.45
C ASN A 127 0.47 -0.84 10.50
N GLY A 128 -0.71 -1.21 11.00
CA GLY A 128 -1.39 -0.44 12.06
C GLY A 128 -1.91 0.92 11.60
N VAL A 129 -2.26 1.06 10.34
CA VAL A 129 -2.92 2.27 9.84
C VAL A 129 -4.24 2.44 10.59
N SER A 130 -4.48 3.64 11.13
CA SER A 130 -5.69 3.97 11.89
C SER A 130 -6.08 5.41 11.60
N VAL A 131 -7.22 5.62 10.92
CA VAL A 131 -7.71 6.94 10.51
C VAL A 131 -9.20 7.06 10.77
N THR A 132 -9.64 8.20 11.29
CA THR A 132 -11.07 8.48 11.53
C THR A 132 -11.73 9.00 10.27
N ILE A 133 -12.88 8.44 9.91
CA ILE A 133 -13.67 8.91 8.76
C ILE A 133 -14.26 10.28 9.07
N PRO A 134 -14.04 11.28 8.20
CA PRO A 134 -14.55 12.63 8.40
C PRO A 134 -16.08 12.69 8.24
N PRO A 135 -16.72 13.81 8.63
CA PRO A 135 -18.17 14.00 8.49
C PRO A 135 -18.69 13.86 7.06
N SER A 136 -17.86 14.08 6.06
CA SER A 136 -18.20 13.87 4.64
C SER A 136 -18.41 12.41 4.26
N GLY A 137 -17.96 11.44 5.08
CA GLY A 137 -17.95 10.02 4.75
C GLY A 137 -16.96 9.64 3.67
N ASN A 138 -16.10 10.57 3.22
CA ASN A 138 -15.14 10.36 2.15
C ASN A 138 -13.71 10.58 2.66
N ILE A 139 -12.80 9.68 2.31
CA ILE A 139 -11.40 9.77 2.69
C ILE A 139 -10.53 9.27 1.54
N LYS A 140 -9.37 9.90 1.34
CA LYS A 140 -8.37 9.44 0.39
C LYS A 140 -7.11 9.05 1.12
N LEU A 141 -6.55 7.90 0.74
CA LEU A 141 -5.28 7.40 1.24
C LEU A 141 -4.29 7.38 0.07
N LYS A 142 -3.04 7.68 0.34
CA LYS A 142 -1.99 7.69 -0.68
C LYS A 142 -0.71 7.07 -0.15
N ILE A 143 -0.16 6.13 -0.92
CA ILE A 143 1.19 5.61 -0.72
C ILE A 143 2.06 6.22 -1.82
N SER A 144 3.10 6.93 -1.42
CA SER A 144 3.95 7.70 -2.33
C SER A 144 5.44 7.49 -2.06
N ASN A 145 6.25 7.91 -3.05
CA ASN A 145 7.71 7.85 -2.99
C ASN A 145 8.28 6.43 -2.81
N ILE A 146 7.62 5.42 -3.38
CA ILE A 146 8.21 4.08 -3.49
C ILE A 146 9.31 4.14 -4.56
N ARG A 147 10.48 3.57 -4.24
CA ARG A 147 11.61 3.44 -5.15
C ARG A 147 11.87 1.98 -5.46
N ALA A 148 12.23 1.69 -6.71
CA ALA A 148 12.36 0.32 -7.19
C ALA A 148 13.57 0.16 -8.11
N ASN A 149 14.15 -1.04 -8.11
CA ASN A 149 15.22 -1.42 -9.02
C ASN A 149 14.63 -1.88 -10.36
N VAL A 150 14.38 -0.91 -11.24
CA VAL A 150 13.76 -1.17 -12.55
C VAL A 150 14.66 -1.98 -13.47
N SER A 151 16.01 -1.94 -13.27
CA SER A 151 16.96 -2.71 -14.08
C SER A 151 16.74 -4.23 -14.00
N GLN A 152 16.09 -4.71 -12.92
CA GLN A 152 15.69 -6.11 -12.78
C GLN A 152 14.59 -6.55 -13.75
N TYR A 153 13.86 -5.59 -14.32
CA TYR A 153 12.84 -5.89 -15.32
C TYR A 153 13.45 -6.25 -16.69
N GLY A 154 14.70 -5.85 -16.92
CA GLY A 154 15.57 -6.38 -17.96
C GLY A 154 15.17 -6.04 -19.39
N SER A 155 14.43 -4.97 -19.65
CA SER A 155 13.94 -4.65 -20.98
C SER A 155 14.57 -3.41 -21.58
N SER A 156 15.01 -3.55 -22.83
CA SER A 156 15.43 -2.44 -23.68
C SER A 156 14.27 -1.73 -24.40
N VAL A 157 13.05 -2.25 -24.27
CA VAL A 157 11.84 -1.68 -24.86
C VAL A 157 10.94 -1.11 -23.76
N PRO A 158 10.15 -0.07 -24.07
CA PRO A 158 9.21 0.48 -23.09
C PRO A 158 8.24 -0.57 -22.56
N GLN A 159 8.11 -0.66 -21.22
CA GLN A 159 7.22 -1.62 -20.55
C GLN A 159 6.48 -0.98 -19.39
N GLN A 160 5.35 -1.59 -19.04
CA GLN A 160 4.57 -1.23 -17.86
C GLN A 160 5.09 -2.00 -16.64
N ILE A 161 5.33 -1.29 -15.54
CA ILE A 161 5.59 -1.90 -14.24
C ILE A 161 4.26 -1.98 -13.51
N LEU A 162 3.82 -3.21 -13.25
CA LEU A 162 2.54 -3.51 -12.65
C LEU A 162 2.73 -3.76 -11.16
N GLY A 163 2.12 -2.95 -10.31
CA GLY A 163 2.07 -3.15 -8.88
C GLY A 163 0.72 -3.74 -8.46
N GLN A 164 0.69 -4.34 -7.27
CA GLN A 164 -0.53 -4.82 -6.62
C GLN A 164 -0.63 -4.23 -5.24
N ILE A 165 -1.85 -3.81 -4.83
CA ILE A 165 -2.13 -3.48 -3.45
C ILE A 165 -2.74 -4.67 -2.74
N ILE A 166 -2.24 -4.96 -1.56
CA ILE A 166 -2.74 -5.99 -0.65
C ILE A 166 -3.18 -5.27 0.62
N SER A 167 -4.40 -5.49 1.06
CA SER A 167 -4.89 -4.88 2.29
C SER A 167 -5.59 -5.89 3.18
N SER A 168 -5.41 -5.71 4.48
CA SER A 168 -6.18 -6.35 5.53
C SER A 168 -6.78 -5.24 6.38
N SER A 169 -7.98 -4.79 6.03
CA SER A 169 -8.65 -3.67 6.67
C SER A 169 -10.11 -3.99 6.98
N ASN A 170 -10.71 -3.21 7.88
CA ASN A 170 -12.13 -3.29 8.21
C ASN A 170 -13.04 -2.57 7.18
N ALA A 171 -12.47 -2.04 6.09
CA ALA A 171 -13.21 -1.46 4.97
C ALA A 171 -13.25 -2.41 3.77
N SER A 172 -14.32 -2.35 3.01
CA SER A 172 -14.38 -3.03 1.71
C SER A 172 -13.53 -2.28 0.70
N ILE A 173 -12.43 -2.89 0.27
CA ILE A 173 -11.56 -2.34 -0.77
C ILE A 173 -11.86 -3.04 -2.07
N LEU A 174 -12.38 -2.31 -3.02
CA LEU A 174 -12.57 -2.79 -4.37
C LEU A 174 -11.37 -2.41 -5.22
N VAL A 175 -10.69 -3.42 -5.70
CA VAL A 175 -9.63 -3.25 -6.69
C VAL A 175 -10.29 -3.45 -8.05
N ASN A 176 -10.47 -2.37 -8.80
CA ASN A 176 -11.07 -2.41 -10.14
C ASN A 176 -10.24 -3.24 -11.12
N GLN A 177 -8.94 -3.34 -10.85
CA GLN A 177 -7.97 -4.11 -11.61
C GLN A 177 -7.10 -4.88 -10.63
N SER A 178 -6.79 -6.13 -10.94
CA SER A 178 -5.88 -6.95 -10.13
C SER A 178 -4.45 -6.39 -10.09
N GLN A 179 -4.11 -5.56 -11.07
CA GLN A 179 -2.80 -4.95 -11.25
C GLN A 179 -2.96 -3.47 -11.58
N LEU A 180 -2.09 -2.63 -11.00
CA LEU A 180 -2.04 -1.19 -11.19
C LEU A 180 -0.76 -0.85 -11.96
N VAL A 181 -0.87 -0.09 -13.03
CA VAL A 181 0.32 0.46 -13.69
C VAL A 181 0.91 1.54 -12.79
N VAL A 182 2.05 1.28 -12.18
CA VAL A 182 2.73 2.23 -11.28
C VAL A 182 3.87 2.98 -11.97
N ALA A 183 4.39 2.44 -13.07
CA ALA A 183 5.39 3.14 -13.88
C ALA A 183 5.42 2.63 -15.32
N PHE A 184 5.96 3.47 -16.20
CA PHE A 184 6.36 3.11 -17.54
C PHE A 184 7.87 3.17 -17.64
N SER A 185 8.53 2.04 -17.86
CA SER A 185 9.97 1.98 -18.06
C SER A 185 10.31 2.29 -19.52
N GLN A 186 11.35 3.07 -19.69
CA GLN A 186 11.93 3.36 -21.01
C GLN A 186 13.45 3.54 -20.88
N PRO A 187 14.23 3.27 -21.94
CA PRO A 187 15.67 3.55 -21.94
C PRO A 187 15.93 5.04 -21.63
N GLY A 188 16.83 5.31 -20.68
CA GLY A 188 17.19 6.68 -20.29
C GLY A 188 18.08 7.36 -21.33
N LEU A 189 18.81 6.56 -22.14
CA LEU A 189 19.62 7.03 -23.25
C LEU A 189 19.27 6.26 -24.51
N PHE A 190 18.88 6.96 -25.54
CA PHE A 190 18.71 6.42 -26.88
C PHE A 190 19.74 7.07 -27.79
N THR A 191 20.68 6.27 -28.31
CA THR A 191 21.63 6.70 -29.32
C THR A 191 21.18 6.21 -30.68
N GLN A 192 20.87 7.10 -31.57
CA GLN A 192 20.61 6.79 -32.96
C GLN A 192 21.79 7.30 -33.81
N LEU A 193 22.50 6.36 -34.42
CA LEU A 193 23.46 6.76 -35.46
C LEU A 193 22.67 7.18 -36.69
N SER A 194 22.62 8.47 -36.96
CA SER A 194 21.92 9.03 -38.12
C SER A 194 22.68 8.82 -39.43
N THR A 195 23.94 8.48 -39.36
CA THR A 195 24.81 8.23 -40.52
C THR A 195 25.64 6.97 -40.28
N ARG A 196 25.63 6.07 -41.26
CA ARG A 196 26.62 4.98 -41.31
C ARG A 196 27.92 5.57 -41.91
N GLY A 197 28.83 5.94 -41.03
CA GLY A 197 30.19 6.28 -41.44
C GLY A 197 31.00 5.00 -41.67
N THR A 198 31.63 4.89 -42.81
CA THR A 198 32.65 3.85 -43.04
C THR A 198 33.97 4.39 -42.55
N ILE A 199 34.60 3.71 -41.61
CA ILE A 199 35.95 4.01 -41.17
C ILE A 199 36.87 3.16 -42.02
N THR A 200 37.73 3.81 -42.84
CA THR A 200 38.78 3.13 -43.53
C THR A 200 40.10 3.36 -42.83
N CYS A 201 40.82 2.28 -42.59
CA CYS A 201 42.18 2.33 -42.05
C CYS A 201 43.13 2.05 -43.17
N ASP A 202 44.00 3.00 -43.44
CA ASP A 202 45.03 2.88 -44.50
C ASP A 202 46.42 2.88 -43.84
N TRP A 203 47.23 1.88 -44.21
CA TRP A 203 48.57 1.75 -43.70
C TRP A 203 49.58 2.38 -44.66
N ASP A 204 50.24 3.43 -44.23
CA ASP A 204 51.35 4.01 -44.97
C ASP A 204 52.65 3.29 -44.61
N ALA A 205 53.09 2.39 -45.49
CA ALA A 205 54.30 1.63 -45.29
C ALA A 205 55.57 2.47 -45.36
N ALA A 206 55.57 3.60 -46.02
CA ALA A 206 56.73 4.47 -46.14
C ALA A 206 56.93 5.34 -44.88
N ALA A 207 55.81 5.73 -44.24
CA ALA A 207 55.83 6.52 -43.00
C ALA A 207 55.71 5.66 -41.73
N GLY A 208 55.38 4.36 -41.85
CA GLY A 208 55.13 3.48 -40.73
C GLY A 208 53.94 3.91 -39.87
N THR A 209 52.95 4.58 -40.45
CA THR A 209 51.78 5.18 -39.73
C THR A 209 50.46 4.65 -40.24
N LEU A 210 49.48 4.47 -39.33
CA LEU A 210 48.13 4.11 -39.65
C LEU A 210 47.28 5.38 -39.78
N HIS A 211 46.71 5.59 -40.97
CA HIS A 211 45.76 6.68 -41.23
C HIS A 211 44.33 6.19 -41.09
N VAL A 212 43.59 6.79 -40.17
CA VAL A 212 42.17 6.54 -39.99
C VAL A 212 41.38 7.67 -40.67
N ARG A 213 40.59 7.32 -41.69
CA ARG A 213 39.72 8.26 -42.40
C ARG A 213 38.25 7.90 -42.14
N SER A 214 37.48 8.88 -41.71
CA SER A 214 36.03 8.76 -41.68
C SER A 214 35.44 9.35 -42.96
N VAL A 215 34.69 8.58 -43.70
CA VAL A 215 33.94 9.07 -44.87
C VAL A 215 32.53 9.35 -44.40
N HIS A 216 32.15 10.63 -44.39
CA HIS A 216 30.77 11.03 -44.23
C HIS A 216 30.11 10.94 -45.62
N LEU A 217 29.09 10.08 -45.75
CA LEU A 217 28.17 10.02 -46.87
C LEU A 217 26.94 10.86 -46.58
#